data_ec259e9e08dc7b6b738b44588e8d4edd
#
_entry.id   ec259e9e08dc7b6b738b44588e8d4edd
#
_cell.length_a   1.000
_cell.length_b   1.000
_cell.length_c   1.000
_cell.angle_alpha   90.00
_cell.angle_beta   90.00
_cell.angle_gamma   90.00
#
_symmetry.space_group_name_H-M   'P 1'
#
loop_
_entity.id
_entity.type
_entity.pdbx_description
1 polymer ?
#
loop_
_entity_poly.entity_id
_entity_poly.type
_entity_poly.pdbx_seq_one_letter_code
_entity_poly.pdbx_strand_id
1 'polypeptide(L)'
;MFKPTDLFDLSQTEHAAVFDGCTCAWEALKRIKEYLHTHLHPALHNRCDGVAFIDNHVFIGEGTVVEDGAMIKGPTIIGRNCQVRHNAYVRGHVIIGDGCVVGNSSELKNAFLFNHCQVPHFNYVGDSILGYRVHLGAGVKISNFKLDGTNIRVEIEGQLVDTGLRKFGALLGDQTDVGCNAVLNPGSILGRGSVLYPNVNWRGVLAPNSIAKNKATVEVVTRRVHD
;
A
#
# COMPACT_ATOMS: atom_id res chain seq x y z
N MET A 1 -2.38 15.37 -14.69
CA MET A 1 -2.70 14.07 -14.09
C MET A 1 -1.62 13.70 -13.08
N PHE A 2 -1.95 12.98 -12.04
CA PHE A 2 -1.10 12.59 -10.89
C PHE A 2 -0.88 13.64 -9.80
N LYS A 3 -1.65 14.74 -9.78
CA LYS A 3 -1.78 15.52 -8.55
C LYS A 3 -2.40 14.63 -7.46
N PRO A 4 -2.14 14.90 -6.18
CA PRO A 4 -2.79 14.14 -5.11
C PRO A 4 -4.30 14.00 -5.29
N THR A 5 -4.99 15.09 -5.64
CA THR A 5 -6.45 15.13 -5.84
C THR A 5 -6.96 14.40 -7.08
N ASP A 6 -6.08 14.05 -8.04
CA ASP A 6 -6.48 13.21 -9.18
C ASP A 6 -6.69 11.75 -8.76
N LEU A 7 -5.94 11.30 -7.74
CA LEU A 7 -5.95 9.93 -7.25
C LEU A 7 -6.70 9.75 -5.94
N PHE A 8 -6.69 10.76 -5.05
CA PHE A 8 -7.13 10.62 -3.68
C PHE A 8 -8.14 11.71 -3.29
N ASP A 9 -9.18 11.32 -2.59
CA ASP A 9 -10.01 12.23 -1.82
C ASP A 9 -9.33 12.51 -0.48
N LEU A 10 -8.68 13.66 -0.38
CA LEU A 10 -7.89 14.03 0.80
C LEU A 10 -8.73 14.20 2.07
N SER A 11 -10.07 14.28 1.97
CA SER A 11 -10.96 14.27 3.13
C SER A 11 -11.09 12.90 3.79
N GLN A 12 -10.61 11.84 3.13
CA GLN A 12 -10.64 10.46 3.60
C GLN A 12 -9.39 10.07 4.41
N THR A 13 -8.72 11.03 5.00
CA THR A 13 -7.60 10.82 5.92
C THR A 13 -7.43 12.01 6.85
N GLU A 14 -7.01 11.79 8.09
CA GLU A 14 -6.62 12.85 9.02
C GLU A 14 -5.20 13.40 8.72
N HIS A 15 -4.47 12.76 7.80
CA HIS A 15 -3.07 13.05 7.49
C HIS A 15 -2.86 13.71 6.11
N ALA A 16 -3.87 14.44 5.62
CA ALA A 16 -3.83 15.10 4.30
C ALA A 16 -2.63 16.04 4.13
N ALA A 17 -2.14 16.63 5.22
CA ALA A 17 -0.99 17.55 5.21
C ALA A 17 0.33 16.92 4.70
N VAL A 18 0.43 15.58 4.62
CA VAL A 18 1.56 14.90 3.94
C VAL A 18 1.66 15.34 2.48
N PHE A 19 0.53 15.71 1.87
CA PHE A 19 0.45 16.12 0.46
C PHE A 19 0.61 17.62 0.22
N ASP A 20 0.74 18.44 1.27
CA ASP A 20 0.83 19.90 1.14
C ASP A 20 2.00 20.31 0.24
N GLY A 21 1.73 21.11 -0.80
CA GLY A 21 2.72 21.54 -1.77
C GLY A 21 3.28 20.44 -2.69
N CYS A 22 2.70 19.22 -2.70
CA CYS A 22 3.04 18.21 -3.70
C CYS A 22 2.43 18.57 -5.05
N THR A 23 3.26 18.66 -6.07
CA THR A 23 2.81 18.77 -7.47
C THR A 23 2.37 17.40 -7.99
N CYS A 24 3.14 16.37 -7.68
CA CYS A 24 2.83 14.99 -8.00
C CYS A 24 2.63 14.16 -6.73
N ALA A 25 1.68 13.24 -6.76
CA ALA A 25 1.30 12.44 -5.59
C ALA A 25 2.44 11.59 -5.02
N TRP A 26 3.40 11.13 -5.84
CA TRP A 26 4.56 10.34 -5.36
C TRP A 26 5.54 11.15 -4.52
N GLU A 27 5.50 12.50 -4.57
CA GLU A 27 6.38 13.34 -3.75
C GLU A 27 6.07 13.19 -2.26
N ALA A 28 4.83 12.85 -1.92
CA ALA A 28 4.41 12.56 -0.55
C ALA A 28 5.22 11.42 0.08
N LEU A 29 5.70 10.44 -0.70
CA LEU A 29 6.54 9.34 -0.18
C LEU A 29 7.82 9.83 0.49
N LYS A 30 8.41 10.93 0.04
CA LYS A 30 9.59 11.55 0.66
C LYS A 30 9.24 12.26 1.97
N ARG A 31 7.99 12.66 2.13
CA ARG A 31 7.51 13.47 3.27
C ARG A 31 7.01 12.65 4.44
N ILE A 32 6.65 11.37 4.23
CA ILE A 32 6.14 10.49 5.30
C ILE A 32 7.04 10.52 6.53
N LYS A 33 8.36 10.42 6.33
CA LYS A 33 9.32 10.40 7.44
C LYS A 33 9.30 11.71 8.25
N GLU A 34 9.36 12.84 7.59
CA GLU A 34 9.35 14.16 8.24
C GLU A 34 8.00 14.45 8.90
N TYR A 35 6.91 14.11 8.21
CA TYR A 35 5.58 14.22 8.75
C TYR A 35 5.41 13.46 10.05
N LEU A 36 5.83 12.19 10.08
CA LEU A 36 5.79 11.38 11.29
C LEU A 36 6.68 11.97 12.41
N HIS A 37 7.84 12.53 12.07
CA HIS A 37 8.69 13.16 13.07
C HIS A 37 8.02 14.34 13.76
N THR A 38 7.17 15.09 13.07
CA THR A 38 6.51 16.29 13.59
C THR A 38 5.12 16.06 14.17
N HIS A 39 4.40 15.03 13.70
CA HIS A 39 2.97 14.82 14.03
C HIS A 39 2.71 13.53 14.83
N LEU A 40 3.69 12.66 14.96
CA LEU A 40 3.52 11.44 15.76
C LEU A 40 3.66 11.76 17.23
N HIS A 41 2.59 11.57 18.00
CA HIS A 41 2.57 11.57 19.45
C HIS A 41 2.32 10.13 19.92
N PRO A 42 3.35 9.40 20.38
CA PRO A 42 3.21 8.00 20.74
C PRO A 42 2.16 7.78 21.82
N ALA A 43 1.20 6.92 21.55
CA ALA A 43 0.17 6.50 22.51
C ALA A 43 -0.47 5.19 22.01
N LEU A 44 -0.84 4.32 22.93
CA LEU A 44 -1.46 3.04 22.61
C LEU A 44 -2.87 2.97 23.23
N HIS A 45 -3.89 3.07 22.36
CA HIS A 45 -5.30 2.96 22.75
C HIS A 45 -5.95 1.69 22.23
N ASN A 46 -5.14 0.75 21.74
CA ASN A 46 -5.57 -0.52 21.17
C ASN A 46 -5.85 -1.59 22.22
N ARG A 47 -6.62 -2.62 21.81
CA ARG A 47 -6.66 -3.91 22.48
C ARG A 47 -5.62 -4.84 21.85
N CYS A 48 -4.86 -5.56 22.67
CA CYS A 48 -4.02 -6.67 22.21
C CYS A 48 -4.71 -8.00 22.50
N ASP A 49 -4.86 -8.83 21.48
CA ASP A 49 -5.33 -10.21 21.61
C ASP A 49 -4.09 -11.13 21.49
N GLY A 50 -3.45 -11.41 22.64
CA GLY A 50 -2.21 -12.16 22.73
C GLY A 50 -0.97 -11.29 22.91
N VAL A 51 0.19 -11.71 22.39
CA VAL A 51 1.49 -11.05 22.53
C VAL A 51 1.93 -10.45 21.20
N ALA A 52 2.07 -9.13 21.14
CA ALA A 52 2.57 -8.41 19.99
C ALA A 52 3.80 -7.56 20.38
N PHE A 53 4.71 -7.36 19.41
CA PHE A 53 5.79 -6.38 19.57
C PHE A 53 5.33 -5.02 19.02
N ILE A 54 5.30 -4.01 19.88
CA ILE A 54 4.97 -2.63 19.52
C ILE A 54 6.09 -1.70 20.02
N ASP A 55 6.73 -0.98 19.09
CA ASP A 55 7.78 -0.02 19.42
C ASP A 55 7.23 1.21 20.17
N ASN A 56 8.08 1.90 20.92
CA ASN A 56 7.74 3.13 21.66
C ASN A 56 7.40 4.32 20.76
N HIS A 57 7.84 4.33 19.49
CA HIS A 57 7.50 5.37 18.53
C HIS A 57 6.28 4.97 17.66
N VAL A 58 5.21 4.50 18.31
CA VAL A 58 3.97 4.09 17.65
C VAL A 58 2.78 4.78 18.29
N PHE A 59 1.85 5.26 17.46
CA PHE A 59 0.50 5.65 17.87
C PHE A 59 -0.49 4.62 17.32
N ILE A 60 -1.42 4.18 18.17
CA ILE A 60 -2.53 3.30 17.78
C ILE A 60 -3.83 3.87 18.35
N GLY A 61 -4.79 4.16 17.47
CA GLY A 61 -6.09 4.74 17.81
C GLY A 61 -7.04 3.76 18.49
N GLU A 62 -8.08 4.34 19.08
CA GLU A 62 -9.12 3.63 19.83
C GLU A 62 -9.89 2.63 18.95
N GLY A 63 -10.31 1.51 19.53
CA GLY A 63 -11.06 0.47 18.83
C GLY A 63 -10.20 -0.42 17.92
N THR A 64 -8.91 -0.11 17.78
CA THR A 64 -7.98 -0.94 17.00
C THR A 64 -7.59 -2.19 17.78
N VAL A 65 -7.57 -3.32 17.08
CA VAL A 65 -7.17 -4.63 17.63
C VAL A 65 -5.86 -5.06 17.02
N VAL A 66 -4.90 -5.43 17.86
CA VAL A 66 -3.62 -6.03 17.47
C VAL A 66 -3.59 -7.47 17.90
N GLU A 67 -3.49 -8.39 16.96
CA GLU A 67 -3.47 -9.84 17.23
C GLU A 67 -2.06 -10.34 17.58
N ASP A 68 -2.04 -11.55 18.12
CA ASP A 68 -0.83 -12.27 18.51
C ASP A 68 0.20 -12.37 17.37
N GLY A 69 1.48 -12.24 17.72
CA GLY A 69 2.60 -12.34 16.78
C GLY A 69 2.80 -11.13 15.87
N ALA A 70 1.93 -10.10 15.92
CA ALA A 70 2.15 -8.89 15.15
C ALA A 70 3.42 -8.15 15.61
N MET A 71 4.17 -7.57 14.63
CA MET A 71 5.34 -6.74 14.91
C MET A 71 5.16 -5.35 14.29
N ILE A 72 5.09 -4.33 15.14
CA ILE A 72 4.88 -2.93 14.74
C ILE A 72 6.10 -2.11 15.17
N LYS A 73 6.91 -1.71 14.19
CA LYS A 73 8.06 -0.82 14.40
C LYS A 73 7.68 0.63 14.15
N GLY A 74 8.29 1.53 14.91
CA GLY A 74 8.14 2.97 14.71
C GLY A 74 9.13 3.57 13.71
N PRO A 75 8.95 4.83 13.32
CA PRO A 75 7.76 5.64 13.61
C PRO A 75 6.55 5.18 12.79
N THR A 76 5.40 5.03 13.44
CA THR A 76 4.17 4.54 12.79
C THR A 76 2.93 5.13 13.45
N ILE A 77 1.95 5.55 12.63
CA ILE A 77 0.61 5.92 13.07
C ILE A 77 -0.37 4.87 12.54
N ILE A 78 -1.22 4.33 13.41
CA ILE A 78 -2.35 3.48 13.07
C ILE A 78 -3.61 4.14 13.62
N GLY A 79 -4.59 4.37 12.77
CA GLY A 79 -5.86 5.00 13.09
C GLY A 79 -6.75 4.18 14.01
N ARG A 80 -8.02 4.57 14.08
CA ARG A 80 -9.07 3.96 14.91
C ARG A 80 -9.73 2.77 14.20
N ASN A 81 -10.26 1.83 14.99
CA ASN A 81 -11.05 0.70 14.50
C ASN A 81 -10.33 -0.14 13.43
N CYS A 82 -9.01 -0.21 13.48
CA CYS A 82 -8.20 -1.02 12.59
C CYS A 82 -8.05 -2.47 13.12
N GLN A 83 -7.63 -3.36 12.23
CA GLN A 83 -7.21 -4.71 12.58
C GLN A 83 -5.77 -4.93 12.11
N VAL A 84 -4.86 -5.17 13.05
CA VAL A 84 -3.50 -5.64 12.76
C VAL A 84 -3.45 -7.10 13.14
N ARG A 85 -3.53 -7.97 12.14
CA ARG A 85 -3.75 -9.40 12.36
C ARG A 85 -2.46 -10.15 12.63
N HIS A 86 -2.62 -11.41 13.00
CA HIS A 86 -1.55 -12.34 13.33
C HIS A 86 -0.36 -12.27 12.37
N ASN A 87 0.86 -12.14 12.91
CA ASN A 87 2.11 -12.04 12.14
C ASN A 87 2.19 -10.90 11.11
N ALA A 88 1.35 -9.88 11.19
CA ALA A 88 1.54 -8.68 10.39
C ALA A 88 2.87 -7.98 10.77
N TYR A 89 3.61 -7.49 9.75
CA TYR A 89 4.88 -6.83 9.96
C TYR A 89 4.86 -5.39 9.44
N VAL A 90 4.77 -4.41 10.35
CA VAL A 90 4.87 -2.98 10.04
C VAL A 90 6.29 -2.50 10.34
N ARG A 91 7.05 -2.12 9.30
CA ARG A 91 8.50 -1.83 9.40
C ARG A 91 8.85 -0.38 9.74
N GLY A 92 7.89 0.45 9.95
CA GLY A 92 8.09 1.88 10.24
C GLY A 92 8.01 2.79 9.03
N HIS A 93 7.91 4.09 9.32
CA HIS A 93 7.53 5.14 8.38
C HIS A 93 6.19 4.80 7.70
N VAL A 94 5.22 4.37 8.50
CA VAL A 94 3.91 3.93 8.00
C VAL A 94 2.82 4.79 8.64
N ILE A 95 1.88 5.23 7.79
CA ILE A 95 0.64 5.90 8.21
C ILE A 95 -0.52 5.02 7.75
N ILE A 96 -1.37 4.63 8.67
CA ILE A 96 -2.56 3.83 8.42
C ILE A 96 -3.77 4.60 8.93
N GLY A 97 -4.71 4.92 8.05
CA GLY A 97 -5.95 5.59 8.38
C GLY A 97 -6.92 4.72 9.18
N ASP A 98 -8.10 5.24 9.45
CA ASP A 98 -9.13 4.58 10.24
C ASP A 98 -9.76 3.38 9.49
N GLY A 99 -10.21 2.36 10.23
CA GLY A 99 -10.95 1.22 9.71
C GLY A 99 -10.18 0.30 8.76
N CYS A 100 -8.86 0.36 8.78
CA CYS A 100 -7.99 -0.44 7.92
C CYS A 100 -7.77 -1.85 8.45
N VAL A 101 -7.44 -2.77 7.53
CA VAL A 101 -7.01 -4.12 7.85
C VAL A 101 -5.59 -4.33 7.34
N VAL A 102 -4.65 -4.64 8.24
CA VAL A 102 -3.33 -5.18 7.91
C VAL A 102 -3.34 -6.64 8.35
N GLY A 103 -3.50 -7.52 7.38
CA GLY A 103 -3.82 -8.91 7.67
C GLY A 103 -2.61 -9.82 7.84
N ASN A 104 -2.91 -11.10 8.00
CA ASN A 104 -1.92 -12.12 8.32
C ASN A 104 -0.70 -12.08 7.37
N SER A 105 0.49 -12.03 7.97
CA SER A 105 1.78 -12.06 7.27
C SER A 105 1.91 -11.01 6.15
N SER A 106 1.21 -9.90 6.28
CA SER A 106 1.37 -8.75 5.37
C SER A 106 2.46 -7.82 5.91
N GLU A 107 3.31 -7.34 4.99
CA GLU A 107 4.42 -6.46 5.32
C GLU A 107 4.20 -5.06 4.74
N LEU A 108 4.32 -4.02 5.58
CA LEU A 108 4.24 -2.61 5.21
C LEU A 108 5.55 -1.90 5.55
N LYS A 109 6.03 -1.04 4.63
CA LYS A 109 7.25 -0.24 4.83
C LYS A 109 7.17 1.06 4.06
N ASN A 110 7.38 2.19 4.72
CA ASN A 110 7.30 3.52 4.11
C ASN A 110 6.04 3.65 3.24
N ALA A 111 4.88 3.48 3.85
CA ALA A 111 3.59 3.37 3.17
C ALA A 111 2.54 4.28 3.82
N PHE A 112 1.64 4.77 3.01
CA PHE A 112 0.49 5.53 3.47
C PHE A 112 -0.81 4.86 3.00
N LEU A 113 -1.64 4.41 3.92
CA LEU A 113 -2.96 3.86 3.70
C LEU A 113 -4.01 4.88 4.15
N PHE A 114 -4.88 5.28 3.25
CA PHE A 114 -6.07 6.06 3.58
C PHE A 114 -7.07 5.21 4.37
N ASN A 115 -8.18 5.81 4.81
CA ASN A 115 -9.20 5.10 5.58
C ASN A 115 -9.78 3.90 4.82
N HIS A 116 -10.13 2.85 5.55
CA HIS A 116 -10.79 1.64 5.08
C HIS A 116 -10.02 0.82 4.05
N CYS A 117 -8.71 0.97 3.97
CA CYS A 117 -7.86 0.09 3.15
C CYS A 117 -7.82 -1.34 3.70
N GLN A 118 -7.75 -2.32 2.79
CA GLN A 118 -7.65 -3.72 3.14
C GLN A 118 -6.41 -4.36 2.49
N VAL A 119 -5.46 -4.79 3.34
CA VAL A 119 -4.22 -5.48 2.98
C VAL A 119 -4.19 -6.83 3.74
N PRO A 120 -5.12 -7.76 3.43
CA PRO A 120 -5.54 -8.78 4.38
C PRO A 120 -4.65 -10.02 4.48
N HIS A 121 -3.88 -10.38 3.45
CA HIS A 121 -3.21 -11.70 3.41
C HIS A 121 -1.93 -11.70 2.59
N PHE A 122 -0.78 -11.98 3.22
CA PHE A 122 0.51 -12.24 2.56
C PHE A 122 0.90 -11.16 1.54
N ASN A 123 0.57 -9.91 1.84
CA ASN A 123 0.83 -8.79 0.94
C ASN A 123 2.18 -8.14 1.27
N TYR A 124 2.83 -7.58 0.23
CA TYR A 124 3.96 -6.67 0.43
C TYR A 124 3.62 -5.29 -0.11
N VAL A 125 3.67 -4.27 0.76
CA VAL A 125 3.41 -2.87 0.45
C VAL A 125 4.61 -2.03 0.86
N GLY A 126 5.46 -1.68 -0.09
CA GLY A 126 6.66 -0.88 0.14
C GLY A 126 6.66 0.41 -0.67
N ASP A 127 7.00 1.53 -0.03
CA ASP A 127 7.15 2.85 -0.67
C ASP A 127 5.94 3.18 -1.58
N SER A 128 4.73 3.09 -1.00
CA SER A 128 3.45 3.13 -1.73
C SER A 128 2.38 3.94 -1.01
N ILE A 129 1.41 4.44 -1.76
CA ILE A 129 0.22 5.12 -1.22
C ILE A 129 -1.02 4.41 -1.73
N LEU A 130 -1.88 3.99 -0.80
CA LEU A 130 -3.15 3.35 -1.05
C LEU A 130 -4.27 4.32 -0.67
N GLY A 131 -5.09 4.73 -1.64
CA GLY A 131 -6.23 5.62 -1.46
C GLY A 131 -7.37 4.99 -0.67
N TYR A 132 -8.41 5.74 -0.46
CA TYR A 132 -9.60 5.33 0.29
C TYR A 132 -10.22 4.05 -0.26
N ARG A 133 -10.50 3.08 0.63
CA ARG A 133 -11.11 1.78 0.29
C ARG A 133 -10.34 0.96 -0.76
N VAL A 134 -9.05 1.12 -0.88
CA VAL A 134 -8.24 0.20 -1.70
C VAL A 134 -8.25 -1.18 -1.06
N HIS A 135 -8.46 -2.20 -1.90
CA HIS A 135 -8.40 -3.60 -1.50
C HIS A 135 -7.32 -4.36 -2.28
N LEU A 136 -6.47 -5.09 -1.56
CA LEU A 136 -5.49 -6.00 -2.13
C LEU A 136 -5.91 -7.44 -1.88
N GLY A 137 -6.06 -8.23 -2.94
CA GLY A 137 -6.25 -9.67 -2.82
C GLY A 137 -5.04 -10.37 -2.19
N ALA A 138 -5.21 -11.63 -1.81
CA ALA A 138 -4.15 -12.39 -1.16
C ALA A 138 -2.90 -12.50 -2.05
N GLY A 139 -1.72 -12.30 -1.45
CA GLY A 139 -0.45 -12.47 -2.13
C GLY A 139 -0.07 -11.36 -3.12
N VAL A 140 -0.75 -10.21 -3.11
CA VAL A 140 -0.36 -9.05 -3.92
C VAL A 140 1.01 -8.54 -3.46
N LYS A 141 1.89 -8.28 -4.42
CA LYS A 141 3.23 -7.75 -4.16
C LYS A 141 3.44 -6.44 -4.92
N ILE A 142 3.74 -5.38 -4.17
CA ILE A 142 4.10 -4.09 -4.75
C ILE A 142 5.62 -3.96 -4.73
N SER A 143 6.27 -4.29 -5.85
CA SER A 143 7.73 -4.13 -6.00
C SER A 143 8.08 -2.64 -6.02
N ASN A 144 9.04 -2.24 -5.19
CA ASN A 144 9.39 -0.84 -4.99
C ASN A 144 10.79 -0.45 -5.46
N PHE A 145 11.54 -1.38 -6.06
CA PHE A 145 12.93 -1.17 -6.45
C PHE A 145 13.22 -1.81 -7.79
N LYS A 146 13.92 -1.09 -8.66
CA LYS A 146 14.38 -1.59 -9.97
C LYS A 146 15.68 -2.38 -9.81
N LEU A 147 15.81 -3.48 -10.57
CA LEU A 147 17.00 -4.34 -10.52
C LEU A 147 18.29 -3.61 -10.91
N ASP A 148 18.20 -2.61 -11.80
CA ASP A 148 19.34 -1.79 -12.22
C ASP A 148 19.71 -0.68 -11.22
N GLY A 149 18.92 -0.52 -10.15
CA GLY A 149 19.14 0.46 -9.09
C GLY A 149 18.99 1.92 -9.50
N THR A 150 18.50 2.20 -10.72
CA THR A 150 18.23 3.57 -11.18
C THR A 150 16.95 4.15 -10.60
N ASN A 151 16.74 5.46 -10.72
CA ASN A 151 15.50 6.10 -10.33
C ASN A 151 14.31 5.52 -11.09
N ILE A 152 13.16 5.50 -10.42
CA ILE A 152 11.91 5.11 -11.04
C ILE A 152 11.42 6.28 -11.91
N ARG A 153 10.99 5.96 -13.13
CA ARG A 153 10.38 6.90 -14.06
C ARG A 153 8.92 6.52 -14.29
N VAL A 154 8.08 7.54 -14.43
CA VAL A 154 6.66 7.39 -14.73
C VAL A 154 6.39 8.02 -16.08
N GLU A 155 5.62 7.34 -16.92
CA GLU A 155 5.20 7.88 -18.21
C GLU A 155 4.01 8.84 -18.02
N ILE A 156 4.17 10.07 -18.46
CA ILE A 156 3.14 11.10 -18.47
C ILE A 156 3.02 11.64 -19.91
N GLU A 157 1.86 11.44 -20.53
CA GLU A 157 1.58 11.94 -21.89
C GLU A 157 2.66 11.55 -22.91
N GLY A 158 3.14 10.30 -22.81
CA GLY A 158 4.18 9.76 -23.69
C GLY A 158 5.61 10.15 -23.33
N GLN A 159 5.82 10.92 -22.26
CA GLN A 159 7.14 11.32 -21.78
C GLN A 159 7.50 10.60 -20.48
N LEU A 160 8.73 10.11 -20.39
CA LEU A 160 9.27 9.51 -19.17
C LEU A 160 9.78 10.58 -18.22
N VAL A 161 9.05 10.80 -17.12
CA VAL A 161 9.41 11.76 -16.05
C VAL A 161 10.15 11.03 -14.95
N ASP A 162 11.35 11.51 -14.58
CA ASP A 162 12.10 11.00 -13.44
C ASP A 162 11.44 11.47 -12.13
N THR A 163 11.05 10.54 -11.27
CA THR A 163 10.41 10.86 -9.98
C THR A 163 11.41 11.33 -8.92
N GLY A 164 12.71 11.20 -9.18
CA GLY A 164 13.76 11.43 -8.19
C GLY A 164 13.73 10.42 -7.04
N LEU A 165 13.03 9.30 -7.21
CA LEU A 165 12.89 8.23 -6.21
C LEU A 165 13.59 6.97 -6.70
N ARG A 166 14.53 6.44 -5.91
CA ARG A 166 15.12 5.11 -6.13
C ARG A 166 14.20 3.98 -5.66
N LYS A 167 13.27 4.30 -4.74
CA LYS A 167 12.25 3.38 -4.23
C LYS A 167 10.89 4.04 -4.37
N PHE A 168 10.05 3.44 -5.14
CA PHE A 168 8.67 3.82 -5.35
C PHE A 168 7.90 2.60 -5.84
N GLY A 169 6.97 2.11 -5.02
CA GLY A 169 6.14 0.96 -5.34
C GLY A 169 4.98 1.34 -6.24
N ALA A 170 3.87 1.73 -5.66
CA ALA A 170 2.68 2.11 -6.40
C ALA A 170 1.89 3.24 -5.75
N LEU A 171 1.11 3.96 -6.58
CA LEU A 171 -0.02 4.78 -6.16
C LEU A 171 -1.30 4.08 -6.60
N LEU A 172 -2.16 3.73 -5.67
CA LEU A 172 -3.46 3.13 -5.93
C LEU A 172 -4.53 4.16 -5.59
N GLY A 173 -5.22 4.69 -6.60
CA GLY A 173 -6.29 5.65 -6.41
C GLY A 173 -7.44 5.08 -5.59
N ASP A 174 -8.33 5.95 -5.10
CA ASP A 174 -9.47 5.53 -4.27
C ASP A 174 -10.28 4.43 -4.94
N GLN A 175 -10.79 3.48 -4.14
CA GLN A 175 -11.65 2.38 -4.57
C GLN A 175 -11.02 1.47 -5.64
N THR A 176 -9.69 1.31 -5.62
CA THR A 176 -8.98 0.38 -6.49
C THR A 176 -9.00 -1.02 -5.89
N ASP A 177 -9.32 -2.01 -6.72
CA ASP A 177 -9.26 -3.43 -6.36
C ASP A 177 -8.12 -4.15 -7.10
N VAL A 178 -7.29 -4.87 -6.36
CA VAL A 178 -6.17 -5.64 -6.91
C VAL A 178 -6.36 -7.11 -6.61
N GLY A 179 -6.52 -7.93 -7.64
CA GLY A 179 -6.76 -9.37 -7.55
C GLY A 179 -5.58 -10.16 -6.98
N CYS A 180 -5.87 -11.35 -6.47
CA CYS A 180 -4.88 -12.22 -5.81
C CYS A 180 -3.64 -12.48 -6.69
N ASN A 181 -2.48 -12.53 -6.05
CA ASN A 181 -1.17 -12.78 -6.68
C ASN A 181 -0.79 -11.80 -7.81
N ALA A 182 -1.47 -10.67 -7.93
CA ALA A 182 -1.02 -9.63 -8.84
C ALA A 182 0.31 -9.03 -8.36
N VAL A 183 1.15 -8.64 -9.31
CA VAL A 183 2.43 -7.97 -9.06
C VAL A 183 2.39 -6.58 -9.68
N LEU A 184 2.62 -5.56 -8.88
CA LEU A 184 2.80 -4.19 -9.36
C LEU A 184 4.29 -3.88 -9.40
N ASN A 185 4.78 -3.50 -10.58
CA ASN A 185 6.19 -3.11 -10.76
C ASN A 185 6.44 -1.68 -10.27
N PRO A 186 7.69 -1.32 -9.96
CA PRO A 186 8.02 0.00 -9.44
C PRO A 186 7.49 1.15 -10.30
N GLY A 187 6.82 2.10 -9.65
CA GLY A 187 6.22 3.25 -10.30
C GLY A 187 4.85 2.99 -10.93
N SER A 188 4.17 1.91 -10.56
CA SER A 188 2.80 1.66 -11.01
C SER A 188 1.83 2.67 -10.43
N ILE A 189 0.92 3.19 -11.28
CA ILE A 189 -0.14 4.11 -10.86
C ILE A 189 -1.47 3.55 -11.37
N LEU A 190 -2.38 3.29 -10.46
CA LEU A 190 -3.74 2.86 -10.77
C LEU A 190 -4.71 4.00 -10.45
N GLY A 191 -5.48 4.43 -11.45
CA GLY A 191 -6.48 5.48 -11.29
C GLY A 191 -7.66 5.02 -10.41
N ARG A 192 -8.45 5.97 -9.92
CA ARG A 192 -9.62 5.70 -9.05
C ARG A 192 -10.57 4.68 -9.67
N GLY A 193 -11.10 3.78 -8.84
CA GLY A 193 -12.08 2.79 -9.27
C GLY A 193 -11.57 1.77 -10.30
N SER A 194 -10.25 1.66 -10.48
CA SER A 194 -9.69 0.68 -11.41
C SER A 194 -9.55 -0.69 -10.76
N VAL A 195 -9.53 -1.72 -11.59
CA VAL A 195 -9.44 -3.12 -11.16
C VAL A 195 -8.28 -3.81 -11.88
N LEU A 196 -7.44 -4.48 -11.11
CA LEU A 196 -6.40 -5.34 -11.62
C LEU A 196 -6.77 -6.80 -11.32
N TYR A 197 -6.94 -7.63 -12.34
CA TYR A 197 -7.34 -9.02 -12.16
C TYR A 197 -6.24 -9.89 -11.53
N PRO A 198 -6.61 -11.05 -10.97
CA PRO A 198 -5.63 -11.99 -10.39
C PRO A 198 -4.51 -12.38 -11.36
N ASN A 199 -3.31 -12.58 -10.81
CA ASN A 199 -2.09 -12.97 -11.54
C ASN A 199 -1.64 -11.97 -12.62
N VAL A 200 -2.16 -10.73 -12.62
CA VAL A 200 -1.65 -9.71 -13.55
C VAL A 200 -0.31 -9.19 -13.05
N ASN A 201 0.68 -9.16 -13.95
CA ASN A 201 1.94 -8.46 -13.73
C ASN A 201 1.84 -7.10 -14.42
N TRP A 202 1.70 -6.03 -13.63
CA TRP A 202 1.42 -4.69 -14.11
C TRP A 202 2.62 -3.76 -14.02
N ARG A 203 2.76 -2.89 -15.03
CA ARG A 203 3.69 -1.75 -15.03
C ARG A 203 3.03 -0.56 -15.72
N GLY A 204 3.30 0.65 -15.20
CA GLY A 204 2.83 1.91 -15.78
C GLY A 204 1.51 2.39 -15.20
N VAL A 205 0.77 3.15 -15.98
CA VAL A 205 -0.44 3.84 -15.55
C VAL A 205 -1.69 3.12 -16.06
N LEU A 206 -2.61 2.80 -15.16
CA LEU A 206 -3.96 2.34 -15.49
C LEU A 206 -4.93 3.50 -15.32
N ALA A 207 -5.73 3.78 -16.35
CA ALA A 207 -6.70 4.87 -16.32
C ALA A 207 -7.79 4.63 -15.24
N PRO A 208 -8.42 5.69 -14.70
CA PRO A 208 -9.55 5.53 -13.79
C PRO A 208 -10.68 4.67 -14.40
N ASN A 209 -11.40 3.96 -13.55
CA ASN A 209 -12.53 3.11 -13.95
C ASN A 209 -12.21 2.07 -15.03
N SER A 210 -10.96 1.60 -15.07
CA SER A 210 -10.48 0.64 -16.06
C SER A 210 -10.18 -0.71 -15.44
N ILE A 211 -10.29 -1.77 -16.24
CA ILE A 211 -9.99 -3.14 -15.81
C ILE A 211 -8.81 -3.66 -16.64
N ALA A 212 -7.72 -4.02 -15.96
CA ALA A 212 -6.62 -4.74 -16.59
C ALA A 212 -6.70 -6.24 -16.24
N LYS A 213 -6.69 -7.10 -17.26
CA LYS A 213 -6.78 -8.56 -17.12
C LYS A 213 -5.89 -9.28 -18.11
N ASN A 214 -5.35 -10.43 -17.70
CA ASN A 214 -4.63 -11.31 -18.60
C ASN A 214 -5.60 -12.04 -19.55
N LYS A 215 -5.21 -12.22 -20.80
CA LYS A 215 -5.81 -13.20 -21.71
C LYS A 215 -4.94 -14.47 -21.66
N ALA A 216 -5.04 -15.23 -20.57
CA ALA A 216 -4.32 -16.49 -20.46
C ALA A 216 -5.16 -17.62 -21.08
N THR A 217 -4.56 -18.41 -21.98
CA THR A 217 -5.10 -19.70 -22.40
C THR A 217 -4.51 -20.79 -21.51
N VAL A 218 -5.37 -21.64 -20.95
CA VAL A 218 -4.94 -22.82 -20.19
C VAL A 218 -4.94 -24.00 -21.16
N GLU A 219 -3.79 -24.64 -21.35
CA GLU A 219 -3.69 -25.89 -22.06
C GLU A 219 -3.92 -27.05 -21.10
N VAL A 220 -4.82 -27.98 -21.48
CA VAL A 220 -5.10 -29.18 -20.71
C VAL A 220 -4.52 -30.36 -21.47
N VAL A 221 -3.57 -31.06 -20.85
CA VAL A 221 -2.93 -32.24 -21.41
C VAL A 221 -3.16 -33.43 -20.49
N THR A 222 -3.22 -34.65 -21.09
CA THR A 222 -3.36 -35.90 -20.33
C THR A 222 -2.05 -36.19 -19.57
N ARG A 223 -2.14 -36.41 -18.27
CA ARG A 223 -1.00 -36.83 -17.45
C ARG A 223 -0.58 -38.27 -17.87
N ARG A 224 0.68 -38.44 -18.25
CA ARG A 224 1.25 -39.77 -18.37
C ARG A 224 1.54 -40.32 -16.99
N VAL A 225 0.90 -41.45 -16.64
CA VAL A 225 1.21 -42.20 -15.41
C VAL A 225 2.31 -43.20 -15.81
N HIS A 226 3.44 -43.17 -15.12
CA HIS A 226 4.46 -44.21 -15.21
C HIS A 226 4.08 -45.29 -14.22
N ASP A 227 3.90 -46.52 -14.73
CA ASP A 227 3.72 -47.74 -13.92
C ASP A 227 4.98 -48.06 -13.13
#